data_9f230a480b5f3e93892995e155f96e17
#
_entry.id   9f230a480b5f3e93892995e155f96e17
#
_cell.length_a   1.000
_cell.length_b   1.000
_cell.length_c   1.000
_cell.angle_alpha   90.00
_cell.angle_beta   90.00
_cell.angle_gamma   90.00
#
_symmetry.space_group_name_H-M   'P 1'
#
loop_
_entity.id
_entity.type
_entity.pdbx_description
1 polymer ?
#
loop_
_entity_poly.entity_id
_entity_poly.type
_entity_poly.pdbx_seq_one_letter_code
_entity_poly.pdbx_strand_id
1 'polypeptide(L)'
;IQSVKADAKLYLRIDAPNIGSDWPLAGKFGAHMNDIPELIAAAVDCKADLAGVTFHVGSQCLNPENWRVGMERARKVFSSMRQAGLNPRLLNLGGGYPVRHVKPIPSIETIAELINKELRHFGPEIQVIAEPGRYLVSDAGYFICRVVGTATRNGQRWMYWDAGVFGGVIETTEGLRYNLYTDRDGEPVAWNVAGPTCDSVDVVMRDELLPADLQENDFIFIK
;
A
#
# COMPACT_ATOMS: atom_id res chain seq x y z
N ILE A 1 25.81 -4.71 -6.24
CA ILE A 1 25.64 -3.25 -6.28
C ILE A 1 27.02 -2.58 -6.31
N GLN A 2 27.91 -2.88 -5.39
CA GLN A 2 29.25 -2.25 -5.32
C GLN A 2 30.13 -2.48 -6.54
N SER A 3 29.96 -3.58 -7.28
CA SER A 3 30.66 -3.82 -8.54
C SER A 3 30.24 -2.84 -9.66
N VAL A 4 29.07 -2.22 -9.51
CA VAL A 4 28.52 -1.25 -10.47
C VAL A 4 28.70 0.20 -9.97
N LYS A 5 28.50 0.41 -8.65
CA LYS A 5 28.57 1.71 -7.99
C LYS A 5 29.21 1.55 -6.60
N ALA A 6 30.52 1.79 -6.52
CA ALA A 6 31.30 1.55 -5.30
C ALA A 6 30.87 2.43 -4.10
N ASP A 7 30.39 3.65 -4.37
CA ASP A 7 29.95 4.63 -3.37
C ASP A 7 28.42 4.64 -3.14
N ALA A 8 27.72 3.58 -3.57
CA ALA A 8 26.28 3.48 -3.34
C ALA A 8 25.95 3.45 -1.84
N LYS A 9 25.09 4.36 -1.42
CA LYS A 9 24.48 4.32 -0.08
C LYS A 9 23.33 3.33 -0.08
N LEU A 10 23.38 2.38 0.83
CA LEU A 10 22.40 1.31 0.92
C LEU A 10 21.58 1.47 2.20
N TYR A 11 20.38 0.97 2.20
CA TYR A 11 19.62 0.72 3.43
C TYR A 11 19.04 -0.68 3.43
N LEU A 12 18.90 -1.24 4.61
CA LEU A 12 18.36 -2.57 4.82
C LEU A 12 16.85 -2.47 4.97
N ARG A 13 16.11 -3.18 4.11
CA ARG A 13 14.67 -3.33 4.31
C ARG A 13 14.39 -4.46 5.30
N ILE A 14 13.73 -4.13 6.41
CA ILE A 14 13.30 -5.09 7.41
C ILE A 14 11.80 -5.39 7.26
N ASP A 15 11.37 -6.54 7.78
CA ASP A 15 9.98 -6.88 7.88
C ASP A 15 9.26 -5.98 8.91
N ALA A 16 8.00 -5.69 8.65
CA ALA A 16 7.13 -4.97 9.58
C ALA A 16 5.74 -5.63 9.59
N PRO A 17 4.96 -5.48 10.66
CA PRO A 17 3.59 -5.95 10.66
C PRO A 17 2.77 -5.24 9.57
N ASN A 18 1.84 -5.99 8.97
CA ASN A 18 0.89 -5.46 7.99
C ASN A 18 -0.56 -5.70 8.48
N ILE A 19 -0.76 -5.80 9.80
CA ILE A 19 -2.06 -6.08 10.41
C ILE A 19 -2.97 -4.87 10.23
N GLY A 20 -4.13 -5.07 9.58
CA GLY A 20 -5.09 -4.00 9.30
C GLY A 20 -4.74 -3.16 8.07
N SER A 21 -3.83 -3.63 7.21
CA SER A 21 -3.65 -3.08 5.86
C SER A 21 -4.64 -3.74 4.91
N ASP A 22 -5.30 -2.94 4.07
CA ASP A 22 -6.21 -3.51 3.05
C ASP A 22 -5.45 -4.30 1.98
N TRP A 23 -4.17 -3.95 1.72
CA TRP A 23 -3.27 -4.73 0.88
C TRP A 23 -1.95 -4.99 1.61
N PRO A 24 -1.81 -6.16 2.25
CA PRO A 24 -0.56 -6.56 2.89
C PRO A 24 0.56 -6.75 1.85
N LEU A 25 1.74 -6.17 2.13
CA LEU A 25 2.94 -6.30 1.30
C LEU A 25 4.03 -7.09 2.03
N ALA A 26 3.65 -7.92 2.99
CA ALA A 26 4.53 -8.78 3.77
C ALA A 26 4.86 -10.10 3.04
N GLY A 27 5.97 -10.72 3.44
CA GLY A 27 6.36 -12.08 3.03
C GLY A 27 7.21 -12.16 1.77
N LYS A 28 7.18 -11.14 0.87
CA LYS A 28 8.04 -11.13 -0.33
C LYS A 28 9.35 -10.37 -0.09
N PHE A 29 9.31 -9.28 0.64
CA PHE A 29 10.45 -8.41 0.90
C PHE A 29 10.53 -8.05 2.38
N GLY A 30 11.73 -7.70 2.80
CA GLY A 30 12.07 -7.34 4.16
C GLY A 30 12.79 -8.50 4.86
N ALA A 31 13.98 -8.22 5.39
CA ALA A 31 14.76 -9.18 6.15
C ALA A 31 14.07 -9.47 7.49
N HIS A 32 14.00 -10.73 7.86
CA HIS A 32 13.53 -11.13 9.16
C HIS A 32 14.54 -10.69 10.24
N MET A 33 14.05 -10.35 11.42
CA MET A 33 14.93 -9.87 12.50
C MET A 33 16.05 -10.85 12.88
N ASN A 34 15.83 -12.15 12.65
CA ASN A 34 16.85 -13.18 12.90
C ASN A 34 18.00 -13.15 11.88
N ASP A 35 17.76 -12.62 10.68
CA ASP A 35 18.75 -12.57 9.60
C ASP A 35 19.62 -11.30 9.65
N ILE A 36 19.24 -10.34 10.50
CA ILE A 36 19.90 -9.03 10.61
C ILE A 36 21.39 -9.14 10.95
N PRO A 37 21.83 -9.99 11.91
CA PRO A 37 23.25 -10.10 12.24
C PRO A 37 24.10 -10.53 11.05
N GLU A 38 23.64 -11.51 10.27
CA GLU A 38 24.36 -12.00 9.08
C GLU A 38 24.43 -10.92 7.99
N LEU A 39 23.34 -10.20 7.74
CA LEU A 39 23.29 -9.13 6.74
C LEU A 39 24.19 -7.95 7.12
N ILE A 40 24.27 -7.60 8.40
CA ILE A 40 25.21 -6.58 8.89
C ILE A 40 26.65 -7.04 8.72
N ALA A 41 26.98 -8.29 9.09
CA ALA A 41 28.32 -8.84 8.89
C ALA A 41 28.72 -8.81 7.40
N ALA A 42 27.86 -9.25 6.52
CA ALA A 42 28.09 -9.18 5.08
C ALA A 42 28.32 -7.74 4.57
N ALA A 43 27.59 -6.77 5.11
CA ALA A 43 27.79 -5.36 4.77
C ALA A 43 29.15 -4.83 5.22
N VAL A 44 29.62 -5.24 6.41
CA VAL A 44 30.96 -4.91 6.92
C VAL A 44 32.06 -5.55 6.07
N ASP A 45 31.94 -6.84 5.77
CA ASP A 45 32.92 -7.59 4.96
C ASP A 45 33.06 -7.01 3.55
N CYS A 46 31.94 -6.61 2.96
CA CYS A 46 31.91 -5.95 1.64
C CYS A 46 32.30 -4.46 1.68
N LYS A 47 32.54 -3.88 2.86
CA LYS A 47 32.76 -2.45 3.07
C LYS A 47 31.64 -1.58 2.46
N ALA A 48 30.39 -2.06 2.57
CA ALA A 48 29.23 -1.36 2.05
C ALA A 48 28.87 -0.16 2.95
N ASP A 49 28.52 0.97 2.35
CA ASP A 49 27.91 2.09 3.07
C ASP A 49 26.43 1.76 3.37
N LEU A 50 26.22 0.97 4.43
CA LEU A 50 24.88 0.68 4.91
C LEU A 50 24.37 1.87 5.74
N ALA A 51 23.70 2.79 5.06
CA ALA A 51 23.32 4.09 5.61
C ALA A 51 22.14 4.04 6.56
N GLY A 52 21.31 3.00 6.52
CA GLY A 52 20.12 2.96 7.37
C GLY A 52 19.18 1.79 7.15
N VAL A 53 17.95 1.99 7.56
CA VAL A 53 16.90 0.98 7.56
C VAL A 53 15.62 1.54 6.93
N THR A 54 14.90 0.68 6.20
CA THR A 54 13.55 0.93 5.72
C THR A 54 12.62 -0.20 6.12
N PHE A 55 11.33 0.09 6.20
CA PHE A 55 10.26 -0.90 6.34
C PHE A 55 9.01 -0.43 5.61
N HIS A 56 8.01 -1.30 5.46
CA HIS A 56 6.73 -0.95 4.87
C HIS A 56 5.59 -1.65 5.61
N VAL A 57 4.55 -0.92 5.98
CA VAL A 57 3.44 -1.40 6.83
C VAL A 57 2.26 -1.99 6.05
N GLY A 58 2.41 -2.18 4.74
CA GLY A 58 1.33 -2.56 3.82
C GLY A 58 0.64 -1.35 3.21
N SER A 59 -0.03 -1.52 2.07
CA SER A 59 -0.79 -0.44 1.44
C SER A 59 -2.13 -0.24 2.14
N GLN A 60 -2.59 1.02 2.24
CA GLN A 60 -3.83 1.38 2.92
C GLN A 60 -3.84 0.85 4.37
N CYS A 61 -2.85 1.23 5.15
CA CYS A 61 -2.67 0.74 6.52
C CYS A 61 -3.59 1.48 7.50
N LEU A 62 -4.57 0.76 8.04
CA LEU A 62 -5.56 1.30 8.98
C LEU A 62 -5.10 1.21 10.46
N ASN A 63 -3.95 0.57 10.71
CA ASN A 63 -3.41 0.39 12.06
C ASN A 63 -2.10 1.17 12.25
N PRO A 64 -2.11 2.36 12.88
CA PRO A 64 -0.91 3.15 13.14
C PRO A 64 0.18 2.43 13.94
N GLU A 65 -0.18 1.46 14.77
CA GLU A 65 0.78 0.67 15.57
C GLU A 65 1.81 -0.09 14.73
N ASN A 66 1.50 -0.36 13.46
CA ASN A 66 2.47 -0.99 12.56
C ASN A 66 3.72 -0.12 12.35
N TRP A 67 3.57 1.23 12.30
CA TRP A 67 4.73 2.15 12.25
C TRP A 67 5.52 2.12 13.56
N ARG A 68 4.84 2.09 14.72
CA ARG A 68 5.54 1.98 16.00
C ARG A 68 6.41 0.72 16.07
N VAL A 69 5.84 -0.43 15.70
CA VAL A 69 6.59 -1.70 15.72
C VAL A 69 7.71 -1.68 14.68
N GLY A 70 7.48 -1.15 13.48
CA GLY A 70 8.52 -0.98 12.45
C GLY A 70 9.68 -0.12 12.95
N MET A 71 9.38 1.02 13.57
CA MET A 71 10.39 1.93 14.16
C MET A 71 11.13 1.28 15.34
N GLU A 72 10.46 0.54 16.20
CA GLU A 72 11.10 -0.21 17.28
C GLU A 72 12.10 -1.24 16.74
N ARG A 73 11.72 -1.99 15.70
CA ARG A 73 12.62 -2.92 15.01
C ARG A 73 13.80 -2.20 14.37
N ALA A 74 13.55 -1.08 13.67
CA ALA A 74 14.59 -0.26 13.06
C ALA A 74 15.60 0.25 14.10
N ARG A 75 15.15 0.65 15.30
CA ARG A 75 16.02 1.06 16.39
C ARG A 75 16.94 -0.06 16.87
N LYS A 76 16.42 -1.29 16.98
CA LYS A 76 17.24 -2.47 17.31
C LYS A 76 18.31 -2.71 16.26
N VAL A 77 17.95 -2.62 14.98
CA VAL A 77 18.88 -2.78 13.86
C VAL A 77 19.96 -1.67 13.88
N PHE A 78 19.58 -0.41 14.14
CA PHE A 78 20.53 0.70 14.28
C PHE A 78 21.54 0.44 15.40
N SER A 79 21.10 -0.12 16.55
CA SER A 79 22.00 -0.51 17.62
C SER A 79 23.00 -1.57 17.17
N SER A 80 22.55 -2.61 16.47
CA SER A 80 23.41 -3.67 15.93
C SER A 80 24.40 -3.13 14.88
N MET A 81 23.95 -2.22 14.01
CA MET A 81 24.81 -1.57 13.01
C MET A 81 25.94 -0.76 13.68
N ARG A 82 25.61 0.04 14.72
CA ARG A 82 26.61 0.82 15.47
C ARG A 82 27.61 -0.08 16.19
N GLN A 83 27.14 -1.18 16.79
CA GLN A 83 28.03 -2.19 17.43
C GLN A 83 28.98 -2.84 16.43
N ALA A 84 28.56 -2.99 15.19
CA ALA A 84 29.41 -3.50 14.09
C ALA A 84 30.30 -2.44 13.44
N GLY A 85 30.35 -1.22 13.97
CA GLY A 85 31.17 -0.12 13.45
C GLY A 85 30.57 0.63 12.24
N LEU A 86 29.32 0.36 11.88
CA LEU A 86 28.60 1.09 10.84
C LEU A 86 27.99 2.38 11.39
N ASN A 87 27.70 3.34 10.51
CA ASN A 87 27.11 4.62 10.87
C ASN A 87 25.72 4.80 10.25
N PRO A 88 24.66 4.24 10.88
CA PRO A 88 23.30 4.46 10.40
C PRO A 88 22.87 5.90 10.61
N ARG A 89 22.34 6.51 9.55
CA ARG A 89 21.94 7.91 9.49
C ARG A 89 20.65 8.15 8.72
N LEU A 90 20.00 7.07 8.23
CA LEU A 90 18.76 7.14 7.45
C LEU A 90 17.71 6.18 8.01
N LEU A 91 16.53 6.71 8.34
CA LEU A 91 15.34 5.97 8.65
C LEU A 91 14.27 6.24 7.58
N ASN A 92 13.90 5.22 6.83
CA ASN A 92 12.80 5.31 5.88
C ASN A 92 11.56 4.60 6.43
N LEU A 93 10.51 5.37 6.65
CA LEU A 93 9.25 4.93 7.25
C LEU A 93 8.35 4.16 6.25
N GLY A 94 8.78 4.05 4.99
CA GLY A 94 8.01 3.43 3.92
C GLY A 94 6.75 4.20 3.55
N GLY A 95 5.87 3.49 2.87
CA GLY A 95 4.54 3.97 2.45
C GLY A 95 3.42 3.37 3.29
N GLY A 96 2.24 3.30 2.68
CA GLY A 96 1.06 2.68 3.29
C GLY A 96 0.11 3.65 3.97
N TYR A 97 0.38 4.95 3.92
CA TYR A 97 -0.51 5.99 4.46
C TYR A 97 -1.88 5.91 3.80
N PRO A 98 -2.97 5.75 4.61
CA PRO A 98 -4.29 5.45 4.07
C PRO A 98 -4.99 6.70 3.53
N VAL A 99 -5.87 6.48 2.56
CA VAL A 99 -6.80 7.47 2.01
C VAL A 99 -8.23 7.00 2.27
N ARG A 100 -9.12 7.93 2.55
CA ARG A 100 -10.52 7.62 2.77
C ARG A 100 -11.23 7.39 1.43
N HIS A 101 -11.53 6.12 1.16
CA HIS A 101 -12.50 5.73 0.15
C HIS A 101 -13.86 5.52 0.82
N VAL A 102 -14.33 4.29 0.93
CA VAL A 102 -15.62 3.95 1.57
C VAL A 102 -15.51 3.78 3.08
N LYS A 103 -14.40 3.16 3.55
CA LYS A 103 -14.20 2.86 4.98
C LYS A 103 -13.64 4.07 5.75
N PRO A 104 -13.96 4.22 7.04
CA PRO A 104 -13.26 5.17 7.91
C PRO A 104 -11.78 4.78 8.07
N ILE A 105 -10.92 5.78 8.18
CA ILE A 105 -9.48 5.61 8.33
C ILE A 105 -8.96 6.44 9.52
N PRO A 106 -7.81 6.09 10.12
CA PRO A 106 -7.12 7.00 11.05
C PRO A 106 -6.70 8.28 10.32
N SER A 107 -6.78 9.40 11.00
CA SER A 107 -6.32 10.67 10.43
C SER A 107 -4.80 10.68 10.28
N ILE A 108 -4.29 11.50 9.36
CA ILE A 108 -2.84 11.65 9.17
C ILE A 108 -2.17 12.22 10.43
N GLU A 109 -2.87 13.08 11.18
CA GLU A 109 -2.41 13.63 12.43
C GLU A 109 -2.19 12.53 13.47
N THR A 110 -3.13 11.59 13.60
CA THR A 110 -3.00 10.42 14.50
C THR A 110 -1.76 9.60 14.18
N ILE A 111 -1.52 9.34 12.90
CA ILE A 111 -0.33 8.61 12.43
C ILE A 111 0.93 9.43 12.72
N ALA A 112 0.92 10.72 12.40
CA ALA A 112 2.04 11.61 12.59
C ALA A 112 2.40 11.79 14.07
N GLU A 113 1.43 11.92 14.97
CA GLU A 113 1.65 11.99 16.41
C GLU A 113 2.36 10.76 16.94
N LEU A 114 1.93 9.56 16.50
CA LEU A 114 2.57 8.30 16.87
C LEU A 114 4.01 8.25 16.34
N ILE A 115 4.21 8.56 15.05
CA ILE A 115 5.54 8.59 14.44
C ILE A 115 6.45 9.60 15.17
N ASN A 116 5.98 10.81 15.42
CA ASN A 116 6.74 11.85 16.11
C ASN A 116 7.11 11.46 17.55
N LYS A 117 6.23 10.71 18.23
CA LYS A 117 6.53 10.14 19.56
C LYS A 117 7.69 9.15 19.47
N GLU A 118 7.66 8.24 18.51
CA GLU A 118 8.70 7.23 18.33
C GLU A 118 10.03 7.84 17.82
N LEU A 119 10.00 8.89 17.01
CA LEU A 119 11.18 9.60 16.52
C LEU A 119 12.04 10.18 17.65
N ARG A 120 11.47 10.48 18.83
CA ARG A 120 12.23 10.94 19.99
C ARG A 120 13.28 9.92 20.50
N HIS A 121 13.15 8.65 20.09
CA HIS A 121 14.09 7.59 20.41
C HIS A 121 15.25 7.48 19.41
N PHE A 122 15.25 8.31 18.37
CA PHE A 122 16.32 8.41 17.36
C PHE A 122 17.10 9.72 17.60
N GLY A 123 18.38 9.73 17.27
CA GLY A 123 19.20 10.94 17.40
C GLY A 123 18.86 11.98 16.32
N PRO A 124 19.16 13.26 16.57
CA PRO A 124 18.88 14.36 15.64
C PRO A 124 19.67 14.25 14.33
N GLU A 125 20.72 13.44 14.31
CA GLU A 125 21.55 13.16 13.12
C GLU A 125 20.85 12.23 12.13
N ILE A 126 19.75 11.58 12.52
CA ILE A 126 19.03 10.63 11.65
C ILE A 126 18.14 11.38 10.68
N GLN A 127 18.44 11.25 9.40
CA GLN A 127 17.53 11.70 8.34
C GLN A 127 16.33 10.78 8.28
N VAL A 128 15.12 11.35 8.32
CA VAL A 128 13.86 10.60 8.20
C VAL A 128 13.26 10.89 6.85
N ILE A 129 12.86 9.84 6.14
CA ILE A 129 12.12 9.91 4.89
C ILE A 129 10.88 9.01 4.94
N ALA A 130 9.92 9.27 4.06
CA ALA A 130 8.71 8.48 3.88
C ALA A 130 8.39 8.34 2.39
N GLU A 131 7.55 7.36 2.04
CA GLU A 131 7.17 7.02 0.65
C GLU A 131 5.62 7.05 0.47
N PRO A 132 4.94 8.19 0.73
CA PRO A 132 3.48 8.27 0.80
C PRO A 132 2.82 8.33 -0.60
N GLY A 133 2.97 7.30 -1.44
CA GLY A 133 2.47 7.29 -2.81
C GLY A 133 0.96 7.57 -2.91
N ARG A 134 0.11 6.63 -2.47
CA ARG A 134 -1.36 6.75 -2.52
C ARG A 134 -1.86 8.05 -1.86
N TYR A 135 -1.37 8.35 -0.68
CA TYR A 135 -1.81 9.49 0.11
C TYR A 135 -1.68 10.83 -0.62
N LEU A 136 -0.66 10.97 -1.47
CA LEU A 136 -0.39 12.22 -2.20
C LEU A 136 -1.20 12.36 -3.49
N VAL A 137 -1.65 11.26 -4.10
CA VAL A 137 -2.19 11.31 -5.47
C VAL A 137 -3.63 10.79 -5.59
N SER A 138 -4.18 10.18 -4.55
CA SER A 138 -5.49 9.52 -4.63
C SER A 138 -6.63 10.47 -4.99
N ASP A 139 -6.56 11.73 -4.57
CA ASP A 139 -7.56 12.74 -4.87
C ASP A 139 -7.27 13.52 -6.17
N ALA A 140 -6.20 13.16 -6.90
CA ALA A 140 -5.73 13.92 -8.06
C ALA A 140 -6.54 13.64 -9.35
N GLY A 141 -7.40 12.61 -9.36
CA GLY A 141 -8.14 12.25 -10.56
C GLY A 141 -9.26 11.27 -10.32
N TYR A 142 -9.95 10.95 -11.40
CA TYR A 142 -10.95 9.90 -11.47
C TYR A 142 -10.49 8.84 -12.47
N PHE A 143 -10.74 7.58 -12.17
CA PHE A 143 -10.65 6.51 -13.15
C PHE A 143 -12.04 6.30 -13.73
N ILE A 144 -12.16 6.38 -15.06
CA ILE A 144 -13.44 6.35 -15.76
C ILE A 144 -13.56 5.04 -16.51
N CYS A 145 -14.62 4.29 -16.24
CA CYS A 145 -14.99 3.07 -16.96
C CYS A 145 -16.27 3.31 -17.73
N ARG A 146 -16.38 2.67 -18.90
CA ARG A 146 -17.60 2.62 -19.67
C ARG A 146 -18.26 1.25 -19.51
N VAL A 147 -19.57 1.25 -19.34
CA VAL A 147 -20.37 0.02 -19.38
C VAL A 147 -20.41 -0.50 -20.82
N VAL A 148 -19.87 -1.70 -21.05
CA VAL A 148 -19.88 -2.34 -22.38
C VAL A 148 -21.04 -3.32 -22.55
N GLY A 149 -21.77 -3.62 -21.49
CA GLY A 149 -22.96 -4.44 -21.54
C GLY A 149 -23.47 -4.82 -20.16
N THR A 150 -24.72 -5.27 -20.13
CA THR A 150 -25.38 -5.80 -18.92
C THR A 150 -26.03 -7.15 -19.20
N ALA A 151 -26.17 -8.00 -18.18
CA ALA A 151 -26.84 -9.27 -18.28
C ALA A 151 -27.48 -9.68 -16.95
N THR A 152 -28.46 -10.56 -17.01
CA THR A 152 -28.97 -11.30 -15.84
C THR A 152 -28.51 -12.75 -15.94
N ARG A 153 -27.82 -13.25 -14.92
CA ARG A 153 -27.32 -14.63 -14.83
C ARG A 153 -27.71 -15.24 -13.50
N ASN A 154 -28.45 -16.32 -13.52
CA ASN A 154 -28.94 -16.99 -12.30
C ASN A 154 -29.66 -16.03 -11.31
N GLY A 155 -30.46 -15.12 -11.85
CA GLY A 155 -31.17 -14.11 -11.05
C GLY A 155 -30.31 -12.95 -10.54
N GLN A 156 -29.01 -12.95 -10.80
CA GLN A 156 -28.09 -11.88 -10.43
C GLN A 156 -27.86 -10.93 -11.60
N ARG A 157 -27.80 -9.64 -11.34
CA ARG A 157 -27.45 -8.61 -12.31
C ARG A 157 -25.94 -8.54 -12.48
N TRP A 158 -25.49 -8.49 -13.71
CA TRP A 158 -24.10 -8.34 -14.10
C TRP A 158 -23.92 -7.12 -14.99
N MET A 159 -22.85 -6.38 -14.73
CA MET A 159 -22.39 -5.26 -15.53
C MET A 159 -20.96 -5.51 -15.94
N TYR A 160 -20.66 -5.27 -17.20
CA TYR A 160 -19.33 -5.45 -17.76
C TYR A 160 -18.75 -4.08 -18.11
N TRP A 161 -17.54 -3.80 -17.62
CA TRP A 161 -16.84 -2.55 -17.89
C TRP A 161 -15.74 -2.77 -18.94
N ASP A 162 -15.29 -1.68 -19.58
CA ASP A 162 -14.14 -1.68 -20.50
C ASP A 162 -12.78 -1.70 -19.77
N ALA A 163 -12.78 -1.64 -18.45
CA ALA A 163 -11.62 -1.84 -17.58
C ALA A 163 -11.97 -2.78 -16.42
N GLY A 164 -10.97 -3.51 -15.94
CA GLY A 164 -11.14 -4.48 -14.88
C GLY A 164 -9.91 -4.57 -13.97
N VAL A 165 -9.77 -5.68 -13.25
CA VAL A 165 -8.67 -5.88 -12.29
C VAL A 165 -7.31 -5.77 -12.95
N PHE A 166 -7.16 -6.17 -14.20
CA PHE A 166 -5.91 -6.05 -14.96
C PHE A 166 -5.72 -4.67 -15.59
N GLY A 167 -6.77 -3.83 -15.59
CA GLY A 167 -6.80 -2.52 -16.24
C GLY A 167 -6.69 -1.31 -15.29
N GLY A 168 -6.43 -1.54 -13.99
CA GLY A 168 -6.22 -0.43 -13.06
C GLY A 168 -6.86 -0.57 -11.68
N VAL A 169 -7.76 -1.54 -11.47
CA VAL A 169 -8.47 -1.73 -10.20
C VAL A 169 -8.17 -3.07 -9.53
N ILE A 170 -6.95 -3.59 -9.71
CA ILE A 170 -6.52 -4.88 -9.17
C ILE A 170 -6.68 -4.98 -7.64
N GLU A 171 -6.59 -3.88 -6.92
CA GLU A 171 -6.70 -3.86 -5.46
C GLU A 171 -8.10 -4.26 -4.94
N THR A 172 -9.12 -4.26 -5.82
CA THR A 172 -10.44 -4.76 -5.47
C THR A 172 -10.44 -6.26 -5.18
N THR A 173 -9.49 -7.01 -5.72
CA THR A 173 -9.29 -8.44 -5.42
C THR A 173 -8.93 -8.69 -3.95
N GLU A 174 -8.30 -7.72 -3.29
CA GLU A 174 -7.97 -7.73 -1.87
C GLU A 174 -9.05 -7.04 -1.00
N GLY A 175 -10.20 -6.72 -1.62
CA GLY A 175 -11.34 -6.16 -0.92
C GLY A 175 -11.33 -4.63 -0.76
N LEU A 176 -10.42 -3.91 -1.44
CA LEU A 176 -10.50 -2.46 -1.49
C LEU A 176 -11.78 -2.03 -2.22
N ARG A 177 -12.50 -1.07 -1.67
CA ARG A 177 -13.72 -0.50 -2.24
C ARG A 177 -13.51 0.98 -2.51
N TYR A 178 -13.99 1.43 -3.65
CA TYR A 178 -13.91 2.79 -4.11
C TYR A 178 -15.29 3.46 -4.06
N ASN A 179 -15.31 4.79 -4.00
CA ASN A 179 -16.53 5.54 -4.26
C ASN A 179 -16.82 5.53 -5.77
N LEU A 180 -18.02 5.12 -6.12
CA LEU A 180 -18.49 5.05 -7.49
C LEU A 180 -19.54 6.14 -7.74
N TYR A 181 -19.43 6.82 -8.88
CA TYR A 181 -20.37 7.86 -9.31
C TYR A 181 -20.80 7.58 -10.74
N THR A 182 -22.02 7.98 -11.07
CA THR A 182 -22.60 7.88 -12.41
C THR A 182 -23.64 9.00 -12.58
N ASP A 183 -23.99 9.28 -13.81
CA ASP A 183 -25.04 10.27 -14.16
C ASP A 183 -26.47 9.68 -14.12
N ARG A 184 -26.62 8.44 -13.66
CA ARG A 184 -27.92 7.77 -13.50
C ARG A 184 -28.45 7.92 -12.08
N ASP A 185 -29.77 8.10 -11.96
CA ASP A 185 -30.49 8.31 -10.69
C ASP A 185 -31.49 7.19 -10.38
N GLY A 186 -31.38 6.04 -11.04
CA GLY A 186 -32.26 4.89 -10.81
C GLY A 186 -32.14 4.34 -9.39
N GLU A 187 -33.18 3.61 -8.95
CA GLU A 187 -33.16 2.93 -7.65
C GLU A 187 -31.92 2.04 -7.50
N PRO A 188 -31.20 2.08 -6.36
CA PRO A 188 -30.03 1.24 -6.13
C PRO A 188 -30.39 -0.24 -6.09
N VAL A 189 -29.71 -1.03 -6.88
CA VAL A 189 -29.81 -2.50 -6.90
C VAL A 189 -28.43 -3.12 -6.89
N ALA A 190 -28.33 -4.38 -6.43
CA ALA A 190 -27.07 -5.11 -6.40
C ALA A 190 -26.61 -5.50 -7.81
N TRP A 191 -25.39 -5.12 -8.15
CA TRP A 191 -24.69 -5.48 -9.38
C TRP A 191 -23.44 -6.29 -9.07
N ASN A 192 -23.16 -7.32 -9.85
CA ASN A 192 -21.83 -7.89 -10.00
C ASN A 192 -21.14 -7.19 -11.16
N VAL A 193 -19.93 -6.69 -10.93
CA VAL A 193 -19.16 -5.93 -11.90
C VAL A 193 -17.96 -6.73 -12.36
N ALA A 194 -17.84 -6.93 -13.66
CA ALA A 194 -16.72 -7.65 -14.28
C ALA A 194 -15.97 -6.74 -15.26
N GLY A 195 -14.67 -6.98 -15.38
CA GLY A 195 -13.85 -6.39 -16.43
C GLY A 195 -14.01 -7.08 -17.79
N PRO A 196 -13.26 -6.63 -18.81
CA PRO A 196 -13.46 -7.05 -20.20
C PRO A 196 -12.75 -8.36 -20.56
N THR A 197 -11.92 -8.93 -19.67
CA THR A 197 -11.15 -10.13 -20.01
C THR A 197 -11.96 -11.41 -19.82
N CYS A 198 -11.51 -12.51 -20.42
CA CYS A 198 -12.11 -13.82 -20.23
C CYS A 198 -11.65 -14.54 -18.94
N ASP A 199 -10.77 -13.92 -18.14
CA ASP A 199 -10.30 -14.49 -16.90
C ASP A 199 -11.40 -14.40 -15.82
N SER A 200 -11.67 -15.51 -15.14
CA SER A 200 -12.66 -15.58 -14.07
C SER A 200 -12.32 -14.73 -12.84
N VAL A 201 -11.06 -14.32 -12.69
CA VAL A 201 -10.58 -13.40 -11.65
C VAL A 201 -11.00 -11.96 -11.96
N ASP A 202 -11.30 -11.62 -13.22
CA ASP A 202 -11.65 -10.27 -13.63
C ASP A 202 -13.07 -9.86 -13.20
N VAL A 203 -13.32 -10.01 -11.92
CA VAL A 203 -14.52 -9.54 -11.22
C VAL A 203 -14.10 -8.42 -10.26
N VAL A 204 -14.48 -7.19 -10.62
CA VAL A 204 -14.09 -5.98 -9.90
C VAL A 204 -14.81 -5.88 -8.56
N MET A 205 -16.13 -6.09 -8.55
CA MET A 205 -16.97 -5.99 -7.35
C MET A 205 -18.13 -6.98 -7.42
N ARG A 206 -18.64 -7.36 -6.26
CA ARG A 206 -19.87 -8.15 -6.12
C ARG A 206 -20.85 -7.42 -5.23
N ASP A 207 -22.14 -7.57 -5.57
CA ASP A 207 -23.27 -6.99 -4.82
C ASP A 207 -23.11 -5.48 -4.57
N GLU A 208 -22.51 -4.76 -5.54
CA GLU A 208 -22.34 -3.31 -5.47
C GLU A 208 -23.66 -2.60 -5.77
N LEU A 209 -24.05 -1.66 -4.91
CA LEU A 209 -25.30 -0.92 -5.04
C LEU A 209 -25.13 0.23 -6.03
N LEU A 210 -25.68 0.06 -7.23
CA LEU A 210 -25.67 1.05 -8.29
C LEU A 210 -27.07 1.18 -8.92
N PRO A 211 -27.36 2.28 -9.63
CA PRO A 211 -28.65 2.50 -10.27
C PRO A 211 -29.12 1.34 -11.16
N ALA A 212 -30.40 1.00 -11.04
CA ALA A 212 -31.00 -0.12 -11.79
C ALA A 212 -31.10 0.13 -13.30
N ASP A 213 -31.08 1.39 -13.72
CA ASP A 213 -31.24 1.87 -15.10
C ASP A 213 -29.91 2.05 -15.83
N LEU A 214 -28.79 1.63 -15.23
CA LEU A 214 -27.49 1.58 -15.90
C LEU A 214 -27.52 0.65 -17.11
N GLN A 215 -26.99 1.14 -18.23
CA GLN A 215 -27.03 0.46 -19.52
C GLN A 215 -25.72 0.62 -20.30
N GLU A 216 -25.61 -0.06 -21.42
CA GLU A 216 -24.47 0.06 -22.33
C GLU A 216 -24.20 1.52 -22.72
N ASN A 217 -22.91 1.89 -22.74
CA ASN A 217 -22.36 3.22 -22.97
C ASN A 217 -22.49 4.23 -21.82
N ASP A 218 -23.08 3.88 -20.69
CA ASP A 218 -22.99 4.71 -19.50
C ASP A 218 -21.57 4.72 -18.93
N PHE A 219 -21.22 5.76 -18.17
CA PHE A 219 -19.93 5.91 -17.52
C PHE A 219 -20.03 5.74 -16.02
N ILE A 220 -19.00 5.08 -15.46
CA ILE A 220 -18.78 4.97 -14.02
C ILE A 220 -17.47 5.70 -13.70
N PHE A 221 -17.53 6.62 -12.76
CA PHE A 221 -16.40 7.40 -12.28
C PHE A 221 -15.97 6.80 -10.93
N ILE A 222 -14.73 6.36 -10.83
CA ILE A 222 -14.13 5.77 -9.64
C ILE A 222 -13.20 6.79 -9.00
N LYS A 223 -13.40 7.05 -7.70
CA LYS A 223 -12.58 7.96 -6.91
C LYS A 223 -11.91 7.27 -5.72
#